data_35b10b8ec1147d17d3d33894d11a25ab
#
_entry.id   35b10b8ec1147d17d3d33894d11a25ab
#
_cell.length_a   1.000
_cell.length_b   1.000
_cell.length_c   1.000
_cell.angle_alpha   90.00
_cell.angle_beta   90.00
_cell.angle_gamma   90.00
#
_symmetry.space_group_name_H-M   'P 1'
#
loop_
_entity.id
_entity.type
_entity.pdbx_description
1 polymer ?
#
loop_
_entity_poly.entity_id
_entity_poly.type
_entity_poly.pdbx_seq_one_letter_code
_entity_poly.pdbx_strand_id
1 'polypeptide(L)'
;MSAQIPETSRLRGLMLVAGREIRVRGLAKSNIISLIVTVVIVGVLAALPTIIGGGDDEDAKIGLTGATAPAMQAQLEAMGGFDITVYDSAADAEKAVADEDVEAAVADGALYSRDGVANDVETQIDSAWQAASVQTNLANAGLSDQEIAGALTVQPLEFVTLESGGASGPLDYFTGLIISIIMFMMLMTPVQYIAMGVVEEKSSRIVEILLTSLKPWQLLGGKVIGLGVISLVNLVAMVAVGLGVTAATGMLGDLPPGTASAAVSTIGWWLIALVLFGTLAGGVGSLVSRQEEAGSVLTPLIMSLTLSYLGAIFLLNAPTSTFAKVLSIVPPFSAIAMPTRMAVADVPAWQIALAIGLLVVAAAGALALGAQLYKRSVLYTGSRLKLKEALRRAA
;
A
#
# COMPACT_ATOMS: atom_id res chain seq x y z
N MET A 1 9.94 -0.68 60.44
CA MET A 1 10.95 -0.45 59.40
C MET A 1 10.20 -0.53 58.03
N SER A 2 9.76 0.59 57.53
CA SER A 2 9.20 0.67 56.16
C SER A 2 10.36 0.58 55.19
N ALA A 3 10.52 -0.54 54.51
CA ALA A 3 11.45 -0.69 53.41
C ALA A 3 11.06 0.35 52.33
N GLN A 4 11.84 1.41 52.21
CA GLN A 4 11.75 2.34 51.08
C GLN A 4 12.09 1.53 49.82
N ILE A 5 11.07 1.19 49.05
CA ILE A 5 11.25 0.63 47.71
C ILE A 5 12.03 1.69 46.92
N PRO A 6 13.23 1.40 46.40
CA PRO A 6 14.01 2.40 45.67
C PRO A 6 13.19 2.86 44.47
N GLU A 7 12.98 4.18 44.35
CA GLU A 7 12.36 4.75 43.17
C GLU A 7 13.13 4.27 41.95
N THR A 8 12.57 3.33 41.23
CA THR A 8 13.17 2.89 39.96
C THR A 8 13.33 4.13 39.09
N SER A 9 14.54 4.32 38.53
CA SER A 9 14.77 5.49 37.65
C SER A 9 13.67 5.55 36.64
N ARG A 10 13.21 6.76 36.30
CA ARG A 10 12.03 6.99 35.44
C ARG A 10 12.04 6.16 34.16
N LEU A 11 13.21 5.97 33.56
CA LEU A 11 13.41 5.16 32.35
C LEU A 11 13.44 3.66 32.63
N ARG A 12 13.96 3.22 33.78
CA ARG A 12 14.05 1.79 34.10
C ARG A 12 12.68 1.12 34.23
N GLY A 13 11.71 1.80 34.89
CA GLY A 13 10.35 1.28 35.00
C GLY A 13 9.65 1.15 33.64
N LEU A 14 9.79 2.15 32.76
CA LEU A 14 9.25 2.14 31.41
C LEU A 14 9.86 0.99 30.57
N MET A 15 11.19 0.80 30.62
CA MET A 15 11.88 -0.24 29.88
C MET A 15 11.56 -1.66 30.39
N LEU A 16 11.30 -1.82 31.70
CA LEU A 16 10.85 -3.11 32.25
C LEU A 16 9.47 -3.49 31.70
N VAL A 17 8.54 -2.53 31.63
CA VAL A 17 7.22 -2.76 31.02
C VAL A 17 7.35 -3.08 29.54
N ALA A 18 8.11 -2.29 28.77
CA ALA A 18 8.35 -2.53 27.36
C ALA A 18 8.98 -3.92 27.11
N GLY A 19 10.00 -4.28 27.86
CA GLY A 19 10.65 -5.59 27.76
C GLY A 19 9.71 -6.76 28.08
N ARG A 20 8.79 -6.59 29.06
CA ARG A 20 7.75 -7.58 29.34
C ARG A 20 6.81 -7.75 28.15
N GLU A 21 6.30 -6.66 27.57
CA GLU A 21 5.40 -6.70 26.41
C GLU A 21 6.08 -7.37 25.22
N ILE A 22 7.34 -7.02 24.92
CA ILE A 22 8.11 -7.63 23.83
C ILE A 22 8.23 -9.14 24.04
N ARG A 23 8.56 -9.58 25.25
CA ARG A 23 8.77 -11.00 25.56
C ARG A 23 7.46 -11.79 25.52
N VAL A 24 6.39 -11.25 26.06
CA VAL A 24 5.10 -11.96 26.17
C VAL A 24 4.36 -11.98 24.85
N ARG A 25 4.33 -10.87 24.12
CA ARG A 25 3.55 -10.74 22.89
C ARG A 25 4.38 -10.91 21.62
N GLY A 26 5.65 -10.45 21.62
CA GLY A 26 6.52 -10.56 20.45
C GLY A 26 6.89 -12.01 20.13
N LEU A 27 7.18 -12.83 21.16
CA LEU A 27 7.50 -14.24 21.02
C LEU A 27 6.26 -15.15 21.03
N ALA A 28 5.06 -14.60 21.13
CA ALA A 28 3.83 -15.39 21.05
C ALA A 28 3.70 -16.07 19.68
N LYS A 29 3.35 -17.35 19.67
CA LYS A 29 3.16 -18.13 18.43
C LYS A 29 2.18 -17.43 17.47
N SER A 30 1.13 -16.80 17.99
CA SER A 30 0.16 -16.05 17.20
C SER A 30 0.79 -14.87 16.46
N ASN A 31 1.71 -14.12 17.08
CA ASN A 31 2.41 -13.01 16.43
C ASN A 31 3.34 -13.51 15.32
N ILE A 32 4.09 -14.59 15.58
CA ILE A 32 5.00 -15.20 14.59
C ILE A 32 4.20 -15.72 13.37
N ILE A 33 3.10 -16.44 13.62
CA ILE A 33 2.23 -16.94 12.54
C ILE A 33 1.64 -15.77 11.76
N SER A 34 1.11 -14.75 12.45
CA SER A 34 0.58 -13.55 11.81
C SER A 34 1.64 -12.84 10.95
N LEU A 35 2.87 -12.70 11.45
CA LEU A 35 3.98 -12.12 10.69
C LEU A 35 4.26 -12.93 9.42
N ILE A 36 4.41 -14.26 9.55
CA ILE A 36 4.68 -15.14 8.39
C ILE A 36 3.56 -15.00 7.35
N VAL A 37 2.30 -15.10 7.78
CA VAL A 37 1.16 -14.98 6.87
C VAL A 37 1.16 -13.62 6.16
N THR A 38 1.38 -12.54 6.90
CA THR A 38 1.37 -11.19 6.32
C THR A 38 2.55 -10.97 5.37
N VAL A 39 3.74 -11.47 5.72
CA VAL A 39 4.94 -11.43 4.86
C VAL A 39 4.70 -12.21 3.56
N VAL A 40 4.08 -13.38 3.64
CA VAL A 40 3.70 -14.17 2.45
C VAL A 40 2.70 -13.41 1.59
N ILE A 41 1.67 -12.81 2.19
CA ILE A 41 0.69 -11.99 1.45
C ILE A 41 1.38 -10.82 0.74
N VAL A 42 2.26 -10.09 1.43
CA VAL A 42 3.01 -8.97 0.83
C VAL A 42 3.92 -9.46 -0.30
N GLY A 43 4.59 -10.59 -0.11
CA GLY A 43 5.44 -11.20 -1.15
C GLY A 43 4.64 -11.59 -2.39
N VAL A 44 3.46 -12.22 -2.21
CA VAL A 44 2.56 -12.57 -3.32
C VAL A 44 2.05 -11.32 -4.02
N LEU A 45 1.61 -10.30 -3.28
CA LEU A 45 1.14 -9.05 -3.87
C LEU A 45 2.25 -8.32 -4.64
N ALA A 46 3.48 -8.35 -4.15
CA ALA A 46 4.63 -7.75 -4.83
C ALA A 46 5.03 -8.52 -6.11
N ALA A 47 4.80 -9.85 -6.13
CA ALA A 47 5.04 -10.70 -7.30
C ALA A 47 3.84 -10.74 -8.26
N LEU A 48 2.68 -10.21 -7.86
CA LEU A 48 1.44 -10.32 -8.63
C LEU A 48 1.55 -9.77 -10.06
N PRO A 49 2.22 -8.62 -10.31
CA PRO A 49 2.40 -8.11 -11.66
C PRO A 49 3.17 -9.08 -12.57
N THR A 50 4.16 -9.82 -12.03
CA THR A 50 4.90 -10.83 -12.82
C THR A 50 4.09 -12.09 -13.04
N ILE A 51 3.16 -12.43 -12.15
CA ILE A 51 2.29 -13.61 -12.27
C ILE A 51 1.16 -13.35 -13.27
N ILE A 52 0.62 -12.14 -13.28
CA ILE A 52 -0.50 -11.73 -14.16
C ILE A 52 0.02 -11.20 -15.49
N GLY A 53 1.18 -10.50 -15.50
CA GLY A 53 1.80 -9.95 -16.71
C GLY A 53 2.86 -10.85 -17.33
N GLY A 54 3.27 -11.91 -16.64
CA GLY A 54 4.22 -12.91 -17.10
C GLY A 54 3.50 -14.16 -17.60
N GLY A 55 2.58 -13.98 -18.51
CA GLY A 55 2.30 -15.05 -19.47
C GLY A 55 3.54 -15.14 -20.36
N ASP A 56 4.24 -16.27 -20.27
CA ASP A 56 5.43 -16.68 -20.98
C ASP A 56 6.08 -15.64 -21.90
N ASP A 57 7.41 -15.44 -21.76
CA ASP A 57 8.26 -14.77 -22.77
C ASP A 57 8.25 -15.52 -24.13
N GLU A 58 7.24 -16.31 -24.45
CA GLU A 58 6.98 -16.84 -25.78
C GLU A 58 6.26 -15.74 -26.55
N ASP A 59 6.87 -15.32 -27.65
CA ASP A 59 6.27 -14.39 -28.61
C ASP A 59 4.86 -14.89 -28.99
N ALA A 60 3.86 -13.99 -28.95
CA ALA A 60 2.48 -14.34 -29.28
C ALA A 60 2.42 -14.84 -30.73
N LYS A 61 1.95 -16.05 -30.94
CA LYS A 61 1.90 -16.69 -32.28
C LYS A 61 0.72 -16.17 -33.07
N ILE A 62 1.01 -15.37 -34.07
CA ILE A 62 -0.01 -14.72 -34.91
C ILE A 62 0.02 -15.17 -36.35
N GLY A 63 -1.12 -15.64 -36.85
CA GLY A 63 -1.33 -15.94 -38.24
C GLY A 63 -1.77 -14.72 -39.07
N LEU A 64 -1.17 -14.51 -40.22
CA LEU A 64 -1.56 -13.39 -41.11
C LEU A 64 -1.93 -13.94 -42.50
N THR A 65 -2.92 -13.31 -43.14
CA THR A 65 -3.26 -13.62 -44.53
C THR A 65 -3.62 -12.37 -45.35
N GLY A 66 -3.62 -12.52 -46.68
CA GLY A 66 -4.12 -11.49 -47.57
C GLY A 66 -3.10 -10.42 -47.96
N ALA A 67 -3.55 -9.40 -48.69
CA ALA A 67 -2.67 -8.38 -49.28
C ALA A 67 -1.98 -7.48 -48.24
N THR A 68 -2.54 -7.36 -47.05
CA THR A 68 -1.99 -6.57 -45.93
C THR A 68 -0.96 -7.31 -45.09
N ALA A 69 -0.85 -8.66 -45.26
CA ALA A 69 0.02 -9.50 -44.43
C ALA A 69 1.49 -9.06 -44.44
N PRO A 70 2.15 -8.74 -45.57
CA PRO A 70 3.56 -8.32 -45.53
C PRO A 70 3.81 -7.00 -44.79
N ALA A 71 2.88 -6.05 -44.96
CA ALA A 71 2.97 -4.76 -44.27
C ALA A 71 2.70 -4.90 -42.77
N MET A 72 1.75 -5.76 -42.40
CA MET A 72 1.41 -6.04 -41.00
C MET A 72 2.52 -6.83 -40.29
N GLN A 73 3.12 -7.81 -41.00
CA GLN A 73 4.29 -8.52 -40.47
C GLN A 73 5.42 -7.56 -40.10
N ALA A 74 5.77 -6.64 -41.03
CA ALA A 74 6.82 -5.66 -40.76
C ALA A 74 6.52 -4.76 -39.55
N GLN A 75 5.24 -4.41 -39.34
CA GLN A 75 4.82 -3.59 -38.20
C GLN A 75 4.90 -4.37 -36.87
N LEU A 76 4.43 -5.62 -36.83
CA LEU A 76 4.45 -6.47 -35.63
C LEU A 76 5.88 -6.88 -35.26
N GLU A 77 6.72 -7.21 -36.27
CA GLU A 77 8.17 -7.48 -36.04
C GLU A 77 8.90 -6.25 -35.46
N ALA A 78 8.53 -5.06 -35.91
CA ALA A 78 9.11 -3.82 -35.36
C ALA A 78 8.67 -3.51 -33.92
N MET A 79 7.50 -4.00 -33.51
CA MET A 79 7.00 -3.88 -32.14
C MET A 79 7.63 -4.92 -31.22
N GLY A 80 8.02 -6.10 -31.74
CA GLY A 80 8.56 -7.24 -30.97
C GLY A 80 7.49 -8.00 -30.18
N GLY A 81 7.84 -9.19 -29.69
CA GLY A 81 6.92 -10.01 -28.88
C GLY A 81 5.90 -10.80 -29.71
N PHE A 82 6.14 -10.97 -31.02
CA PHE A 82 5.26 -11.72 -31.92
C PHE A 82 6.04 -12.74 -32.75
N ASP A 83 5.58 -13.98 -32.77
CA ASP A 83 5.99 -15.02 -33.71
C ASP A 83 4.95 -15.09 -34.83
N ILE A 84 5.34 -14.72 -36.04
CA ILE A 84 4.40 -14.45 -37.13
C ILE A 84 4.50 -15.53 -38.19
N THR A 85 3.37 -16.16 -38.49
CA THR A 85 3.21 -17.12 -39.59
C THR A 85 2.26 -16.57 -40.63
N VAL A 86 2.72 -16.49 -41.90
CA VAL A 86 1.87 -16.06 -43.04
C VAL A 86 1.27 -17.27 -43.70
N TYR A 87 -0.06 -17.26 -43.88
CA TYR A 87 -0.83 -18.34 -44.51
C TYR A 87 -1.32 -17.92 -45.90
N ASP A 88 -1.44 -18.92 -46.81
CA ASP A 88 -1.86 -18.67 -48.17
C ASP A 88 -3.36 -18.34 -48.29
N SER A 89 -4.17 -18.83 -47.33
CA SER A 89 -5.62 -18.60 -47.37
C SER A 89 -6.19 -18.31 -45.97
N ALA A 90 -7.33 -17.60 -45.90
CA ALA A 90 -8.07 -17.37 -44.68
C ALA A 90 -8.49 -18.69 -44.00
N ALA A 91 -8.88 -19.70 -44.79
CA ALA A 91 -9.27 -20.99 -44.24
C ALA A 91 -8.12 -21.75 -43.56
N ASP A 92 -6.87 -21.61 -44.07
CA ASP A 92 -5.69 -22.20 -43.44
C ASP A 92 -5.34 -21.48 -42.13
N ALA A 93 -5.47 -20.15 -42.08
CA ALA A 93 -5.25 -19.37 -40.88
C ALA A 93 -6.30 -19.67 -39.80
N GLU A 94 -7.59 -19.76 -40.17
CA GLU A 94 -8.68 -20.14 -39.25
C GLU A 94 -8.45 -21.54 -38.68
N LYS A 95 -8.00 -22.48 -39.55
CA LYS A 95 -7.66 -23.84 -39.13
C LYS A 95 -6.48 -23.87 -38.15
N ALA A 96 -5.44 -23.07 -38.39
CA ALA A 96 -4.29 -22.96 -37.49
C ALA A 96 -4.69 -22.45 -36.11
N VAL A 97 -5.65 -21.52 -36.01
CA VAL A 97 -6.25 -21.09 -34.73
C VAL A 97 -7.04 -22.24 -34.09
N ALA A 98 -7.81 -22.99 -34.87
CA ALA A 98 -8.59 -24.12 -34.37
C ALA A 98 -7.71 -25.27 -33.85
N ASP A 99 -6.57 -25.52 -34.53
CA ASP A 99 -5.59 -26.57 -34.20
C ASP A 99 -4.58 -26.10 -33.12
N GLU A 100 -4.69 -24.86 -32.61
CA GLU A 100 -3.81 -24.26 -31.59
C GLU A 100 -2.34 -24.07 -32.07
N ASP A 101 -2.11 -24.01 -33.37
CA ASP A 101 -0.79 -23.70 -33.93
C ASP A 101 -0.43 -22.23 -33.77
N VAL A 102 -1.46 -21.34 -33.80
CA VAL A 102 -1.37 -19.91 -33.53
C VAL A 102 -2.48 -19.49 -32.55
N GLU A 103 -2.20 -18.47 -31.75
CA GLU A 103 -3.15 -17.94 -30.74
C GLU A 103 -4.28 -17.12 -31.38
N ALA A 104 -3.92 -16.38 -32.43
CA ALA A 104 -4.87 -15.60 -33.21
C ALA A 104 -4.43 -15.50 -34.67
N ALA A 105 -5.37 -15.19 -35.55
CA ALA A 105 -5.08 -14.93 -36.95
C ALA A 105 -5.88 -13.73 -37.46
N VAL A 106 -5.24 -12.95 -38.33
CA VAL A 106 -5.89 -11.85 -39.06
C VAL A 106 -6.14 -12.31 -40.47
N ALA A 107 -7.42 -12.44 -40.84
CA ALA A 107 -7.86 -12.86 -42.14
C ALA A 107 -9.10 -12.06 -42.58
N ASP A 108 -9.17 -11.62 -43.83
CA ASP A 108 -10.30 -10.92 -44.42
C ASP A 108 -10.80 -9.70 -43.63
N GLY A 109 -9.88 -9.06 -42.89
CA GLY A 109 -10.21 -7.88 -42.06
C GLY A 109 -10.86 -8.19 -40.71
N ALA A 110 -10.81 -9.45 -40.27
CA ALA A 110 -11.26 -9.92 -38.97
C ALA A 110 -10.12 -10.57 -38.19
N LEU A 111 -10.15 -10.43 -36.85
CA LEU A 111 -9.28 -11.12 -35.92
C LEU A 111 -9.99 -12.39 -35.44
N TYR A 112 -9.41 -13.53 -35.70
CA TYR A 112 -9.88 -14.85 -35.26
C TYR A 112 -9.06 -15.29 -34.06
N SER A 113 -9.70 -15.69 -32.99
CA SER A 113 -9.09 -16.33 -31.83
C SER A 113 -10.07 -17.34 -31.22
N ARG A 114 -9.56 -18.34 -30.52
CA ARG A 114 -10.41 -19.36 -29.89
C ARG A 114 -10.99 -18.90 -28.57
N ASP A 115 -10.16 -18.36 -27.70
CA ASP A 115 -10.53 -17.97 -26.33
C ASP A 115 -10.38 -16.46 -26.07
N GLY A 116 -10.20 -15.66 -27.13
CA GLY A 116 -9.80 -14.25 -27.06
C GLY A 116 -8.28 -14.11 -26.97
N VAL A 117 -7.80 -12.90 -27.17
CA VAL A 117 -6.41 -12.49 -26.96
C VAL A 117 -6.35 -11.48 -25.83
N ALA A 118 -5.20 -11.34 -25.19
CA ALA A 118 -5.02 -10.31 -24.17
C ALA A 118 -5.28 -8.90 -24.76
N ASN A 119 -5.91 -8.01 -23.97
CA ASN A 119 -6.35 -6.68 -24.45
C ASN A 119 -5.21 -5.82 -25.03
N ASP A 120 -4.00 -5.98 -24.52
CA ASP A 120 -2.80 -5.31 -25.03
C ASP A 120 -2.35 -5.87 -26.37
N VAL A 121 -2.37 -7.18 -26.54
CA VAL A 121 -2.09 -7.88 -27.80
C VAL A 121 -3.13 -7.51 -28.86
N GLU A 122 -4.43 -7.52 -28.51
CA GLU A 122 -5.51 -7.10 -29.41
C GLU A 122 -5.30 -5.67 -29.90
N THR A 123 -4.96 -4.74 -28.97
CA THR A 123 -4.70 -3.33 -29.31
C THR A 123 -3.49 -3.18 -30.24
N GLN A 124 -2.43 -3.96 -30.03
CA GLN A 124 -1.23 -3.94 -30.89
C GLN A 124 -1.55 -4.50 -32.28
N ILE A 125 -2.28 -5.62 -32.37
CA ILE A 125 -2.75 -6.18 -33.65
C ILE A 125 -3.64 -5.21 -34.42
N ASP A 126 -4.59 -4.55 -33.72
CA ASP A 126 -5.49 -3.56 -34.36
C ASP A 126 -4.70 -2.36 -34.90
N SER A 127 -3.75 -1.85 -34.14
CA SER A 127 -2.88 -0.75 -34.57
C SER A 127 -2.00 -1.13 -35.77
N ALA A 128 -1.42 -2.34 -35.76
CA ALA A 128 -0.66 -2.85 -36.88
C ALA A 128 -1.53 -3.06 -38.14
N TRP A 129 -2.75 -3.59 -37.97
CA TRP A 129 -3.73 -3.73 -39.05
C TRP A 129 -4.10 -2.38 -39.67
N GLN A 130 -4.39 -1.35 -38.86
CA GLN A 130 -4.73 -0.03 -39.35
C GLN A 130 -3.58 0.57 -40.16
N ALA A 131 -2.34 0.51 -39.64
CA ALA A 131 -1.15 1.00 -40.32
C ALA A 131 -0.90 0.27 -41.66
N ALA A 132 -0.96 -1.07 -41.64
CA ALA A 132 -0.80 -1.90 -42.82
C ALA A 132 -1.88 -1.66 -43.88
N SER A 133 -3.11 -1.48 -43.44
CA SER A 133 -4.25 -1.16 -44.34
C SER A 133 -4.08 0.19 -45.04
N VAL A 134 -3.65 1.23 -44.30
CA VAL A 134 -3.33 2.55 -44.87
C VAL A 134 -2.19 2.42 -45.89
N GLN A 135 -1.12 1.74 -45.57
CA GLN A 135 0.02 1.49 -46.44
C GLN A 135 -0.41 0.78 -47.74
N THR A 136 -1.19 -0.30 -47.62
CA THR A 136 -1.72 -1.07 -48.75
C THR A 136 -2.65 -0.21 -49.65
N ASN A 137 -3.53 0.59 -49.04
CA ASN A 137 -4.42 1.47 -49.78
C ASN A 137 -3.66 2.57 -50.53
N LEU A 138 -2.61 3.14 -49.95
CA LEU A 138 -1.76 4.13 -50.62
C LEU A 138 -0.98 3.50 -51.79
N ALA A 139 -0.46 2.29 -51.63
CA ALA A 139 0.18 1.53 -52.70
C ALA A 139 -0.80 1.26 -53.87
N ASN A 140 -2.02 0.82 -53.53
CA ASN A 140 -3.07 0.59 -54.53
C ASN A 140 -3.51 1.88 -55.25
N ALA A 141 -3.35 3.06 -54.64
CA ALA A 141 -3.57 4.35 -55.21
C ALA A 141 -2.43 4.82 -56.16
N GLY A 142 -1.38 4.02 -56.30
CA GLY A 142 -0.26 4.21 -57.22
C GLY A 142 0.89 5.06 -56.67
N LEU A 143 0.97 5.23 -55.35
CA LEU A 143 2.14 5.87 -54.73
C LEU A 143 3.30 4.90 -54.68
N SER A 144 4.52 5.40 -54.85
CA SER A 144 5.74 4.65 -54.68
C SER A 144 6.03 4.43 -53.19
N ASP A 145 6.81 3.37 -52.87
CA ASP A 145 7.20 3.05 -51.47
C ASP A 145 7.87 4.25 -50.77
N GLN A 146 8.60 5.10 -51.52
CA GLN A 146 9.27 6.27 -50.97
C GLN A 146 8.27 7.39 -50.63
N GLU A 147 7.23 7.57 -51.43
CA GLU A 147 6.16 8.53 -51.14
C GLU A 147 5.28 8.06 -49.99
N ILE A 148 5.02 6.73 -49.90
CA ILE A 148 4.30 6.11 -48.79
C ILE A 148 5.08 6.26 -47.49
N ALA A 149 6.37 5.94 -47.47
CA ALA A 149 7.23 6.11 -46.31
C ALA A 149 7.28 7.58 -45.84
N GLY A 150 7.35 8.52 -46.81
CA GLY A 150 7.29 9.95 -46.49
C GLY A 150 5.95 10.39 -45.91
N ALA A 151 4.84 9.85 -46.44
CA ALA A 151 3.48 10.18 -45.97
C ALA A 151 3.17 9.58 -44.59
N LEU A 152 3.75 8.41 -44.27
CA LEU A 152 3.59 7.71 -42.98
C LEU A 152 4.58 8.15 -41.93
N THR A 153 5.62 8.95 -42.31
CA THR A 153 6.55 9.51 -41.35
C THR A 153 5.85 10.60 -40.53
N VAL A 154 5.26 10.20 -39.43
CA VAL A 154 4.66 11.13 -38.45
C VAL A 154 5.71 11.36 -37.36
N GLN A 155 6.02 12.65 -37.09
CA GLN A 155 6.82 12.95 -35.89
C GLN A 155 6.06 12.46 -34.64
N PRO A 156 6.68 11.68 -33.76
CA PRO A 156 6.05 11.32 -32.50
C PRO A 156 5.60 12.57 -31.76
N LEU A 157 4.41 12.51 -31.19
CA LEU A 157 3.95 13.59 -30.30
C LEU A 157 4.89 13.64 -29.09
N GLU A 158 5.48 14.80 -28.84
CA GLU A 158 6.17 15.05 -27.59
C GLU A 158 5.13 15.21 -26.48
N PHE A 159 5.04 14.20 -25.60
CA PHE A 159 4.19 14.30 -24.42
C PHE A 159 4.82 15.23 -23.39
N VAL A 160 4.43 16.50 -23.41
CA VAL A 160 4.78 17.45 -22.37
C VAL A 160 3.73 17.34 -21.26
N THR A 161 4.07 16.64 -20.21
CA THR A 161 3.24 16.58 -19.00
C THR A 161 3.37 17.91 -18.26
N LEU A 162 2.38 18.78 -18.36
CA LEU A 162 2.36 20.10 -17.68
C LEU A 162 2.23 19.98 -16.16
N GLU A 163 1.68 18.90 -15.67
CA GLU A 163 1.70 18.51 -14.27
C GLU A 163 2.05 17.01 -14.19
N SER A 164 3.20 16.68 -13.62
CA SER A 164 3.54 15.30 -13.24
C SER A 164 2.66 14.90 -12.06
N GLY A 165 1.50 14.33 -12.33
CA GLY A 165 0.59 14.15 -11.22
C GLY A 165 -0.57 13.20 -11.37
N GLY A 166 -0.31 12.00 -11.74
CA GLY A 166 -1.22 10.88 -11.54
C GLY A 166 -0.42 9.61 -11.26
N ALA A 167 -1.02 8.59 -10.68
CA ALA A 167 -0.53 7.25 -10.85
C ALA A 167 -0.49 7.02 -12.36
N SER A 168 0.71 7.02 -12.95
CA SER A 168 0.90 7.08 -14.40
C SER A 168 0.57 5.75 -15.06
N GLY A 169 0.31 4.71 -14.24
CA GLY A 169 -0.02 3.38 -14.73
C GLY A 169 -0.55 2.44 -13.64
N PRO A 170 -0.90 1.21 -14.01
CA PRO A 170 -1.36 0.19 -13.08
C PRO A 170 -0.32 -0.10 -11.97
N LEU A 171 0.97 -0.09 -12.30
CA LEU A 171 2.06 -0.38 -11.35
C LEU A 171 2.14 0.66 -10.24
N ASP A 172 1.98 1.96 -10.57
CA ASP A 172 1.94 3.05 -9.59
C ASP A 172 0.77 2.89 -8.63
N TYR A 173 -0.41 2.58 -9.19
CA TYR A 173 -1.62 2.35 -8.40
C TYR A 173 -1.45 1.20 -7.42
N PHE A 174 -0.94 0.04 -7.89
CA PHE A 174 -0.68 -1.12 -7.04
C PHE A 174 0.36 -0.84 -5.97
N THR A 175 1.42 -0.10 -6.30
CA THR A 175 2.45 0.32 -5.34
C THR A 175 1.86 1.16 -4.20
N GLY A 176 1.08 2.18 -4.54
CA GLY A 176 0.39 3.01 -3.55
C GLY A 176 -0.63 2.23 -2.72
N LEU A 177 -1.35 1.31 -3.36
CA LEU A 177 -2.32 0.43 -2.69
C LEU A 177 -1.63 -0.46 -1.65
N ILE A 178 -0.52 -1.11 -2.00
CA ILE A 178 0.26 -1.98 -1.10
C ILE A 178 0.77 -1.17 0.09
N ILE A 179 1.35 0.02 -0.13
CA ILE A 179 1.83 0.90 0.96
C ILE A 179 0.68 1.29 1.89
N SER A 180 -0.49 1.65 1.35
CA SER A 180 -1.64 2.04 2.15
C SER A 180 -2.19 0.88 3.00
N ILE A 181 -2.23 -0.35 2.45
CA ILE A 181 -2.64 -1.56 3.16
C ILE A 181 -1.65 -1.88 4.29
N ILE A 182 -0.35 -1.86 4.00
CA ILE A 182 0.70 -2.12 4.99
C ILE A 182 0.58 -1.12 6.15
N MET A 183 0.47 0.18 5.85
CA MET A 183 0.33 1.22 6.87
C MET A 183 -0.91 1.02 7.73
N PHE A 184 -2.06 0.75 7.12
CA PHE A 184 -3.30 0.51 7.83
C PHE A 184 -3.19 -0.71 8.76
N MET A 185 -2.75 -1.85 8.26
CA MET A 185 -2.62 -3.09 9.04
C MET A 185 -1.61 -2.93 10.18
N MET A 186 -0.48 -2.28 9.90
CA MET A 186 0.59 -2.09 10.87
C MET A 186 0.25 -1.06 11.95
N LEU A 187 -0.71 -0.15 11.73
CA LEU A 187 -1.24 0.74 12.76
C LEU A 187 -2.40 0.09 13.53
N MET A 188 -3.27 -0.64 12.84
CA MET A 188 -4.45 -1.26 13.44
C MET A 188 -4.08 -2.25 14.55
N THR A 189 -3.09 -3.10 14.31
CA THR A 189 -2.67 -4.16 15.23
C THR A 189 -2.16 -3.62 16.58
N PRO A 190 -1.15 -2.73 16.66
CA PRO A 190 -0.69 -2.20 17.95
C PRO A 190 -1.75 -1.35 18.64
N VAL A 191 -2.58 -0.61 17.93
CA VAL A 191 -3.68 0.19 18.49
C VAL A 191 -4.65 -0.71 19.26
N GLN A 192 -5.08 -1.82 18.67
CA GLN A 192 -5.95 -2.79 19.32
C GLN A 192 -5.27 -3.46 20.51
N TYR A 193 -4.02 -3.91 20.35
CA TYR A 193 -3.29 -4.60 21.42
C TYR A 193 -2.99 -3.69 22.61
N ILE A 194 -2.66 -2.40 22.37
CA ILE A 194 -2.45 -1.43 23.45
C ILE A 194 -3.74 -1.25 24.26
N ALA A 195 -4.86 -1.01 23.58
CA ALA A 195 -6.12 -0.79 24.25
C ALA A 195 -6.61 -2.04 25.00
N MET A 196 -6.62 -3.20 24.34
CA MET A 196 -7.03 -4.46 24.95
C MET A 196 -6.15 -4.85 26.14
N GLY A 197 -4.83 -4.64 26.03
CA GLY A 197 -3.91 -4.89 27.12
C GLY A 197 -4.12 -3.97 28.33
N VAL A 198 -4.57 -2.73 28.12
CA VAL A 198 -4.96 -1.84 29.22
C VAL A 198 -6.24 -2.31 29.89
N VAL A 199 -7.24 -2.72 29.09
CA VAL A 199 -8.50 -3.25 29.62
C VAL A 199 -8.28 -4.56 30.40
N GLU A 200 -7.43 -5.46 29.88
CA GLU A 200 -7.09 -6.73 30.51
C GLU A 200 -6.39 -6.53 31.87
N GLU A 201 -5.39 -5.67 31.96
CA GLU A 201 -4.69 -5.36 33.21
C GLU A 201 -5.63 -4.69 34.23
N LYS A 202 -6.58 -3.88 33.77
CA LYS A 202 -7.56 -3.24 34.62
C LYS A 202 -8.63 -4.22 35.11
N SER A 203 -9.14 -5.08 34.25
CA SER A 203 -10.18 -6.08 34.62
C SER A 203 -9.63 -7.13 35.61
N SER A 204 -8.37 -7.49 35.49
CA SER A 204 -7.67 -8.41 36.38
C SER A 204 -7.12 -7.77 37.65
N ARG A 205 -7.29 -6.45 37.85
CA ARG A 205 -6.72 -5.64 38.95
C ARG A 205 -5.19 -5.66 39.06
N ILE A 206 -4.49 -6.20 38.06
CA ILE A 206 -3.02 -6.21 38.01
C ILE A 206 -2.47 -4.78 38.02
N VAL A 207 -3.20 -3.86 37.42
CA VAL A 207 -2.82 -2.44 37.39
C VAL A 207 -2.67 -1.83 38.78
N GLU A 208 -3.48 -2.26 39.77
CA GLU A 208 -3.42 -1.77 41.15
C GLU A 208 -2.06 -2.15 41.80
N ILE A 209 -1.60 -3.37 41.56
CA ILE A 209 -0.31 -3.88 42.02
C ILE A 209 0.84 -3.16 41.30
N LEU A 210 0.74 -3.00 39.98
CA LEU A 210 1.78 -2.31 39.21
C LEU A 210 1.94 -0.85 39.59
N LEU A 211 0.85 -0.15 39.93
CA LEU A 211 0.86 1.26 40.34
C LEU A 211 1.41 1.49 41.74
N THR A 212 1.65 0.44 42.54
CA THR A 212 2.42 0.61 43.81
C THR A 212 3.90 0.91 43.58
N SER A 213 4.45 0.50 42.42
CA SER A 213 5.87 0.64 42.08
C SER A 213 6.14 1.46 40.80
N LEU A 214 5.14 1.68 39.95
CA LEU A 214 5.28 2.37 38.69
C LEU A 214 4.29 3.53 38.59
N LYS A 215 4.68 4.57 37.87
CA LYS A 215 3.76 5.70 37.56
C LYS A 215 2.88 5.34 36.36
N PRO A 216 1.61 5.86 36.28
CA PRO A 216 0.70 5.56 35.18
C PRO A 216 1.28 5.79 33.77
N TRP A 217 2.06 6.85 33.58
CA TRP A 217 2.71 7.15 32.31
C TRP A 217 3.80 6.14 31.93
N GLN A 218 4.47 5.50 32.90
CA GLN A 218 5.47 4.46 32.64
C GLN A 218 4.81 3.17 32.14
N LEU A 219 3.62 2.83 32.66
CA LEU A 219 2.84 1.70 32.20
C LEU A 219 2.35 1.92 30.77
N LEU A 220 1.70 3.05 30.50
CA LEU A 220 1.21 3.38 29.17
C LEU A 220 2.36 3.50 28.16
N GLY A 221 3.41 4.27 28.50
CA GLY A 221 4.56 4.49 27.64
C GLY A 221 5.33 3.20 27.37
N GLY A 222 5.55 2.35 28.39
CA GLY A 222 6.18 1.05 28.23
C GLY A 222 5.41 0.11 27.33
N LYS A 223 4.08 0.14 27.42
CA LYS A 223 3.18 -0.64 26.55
C LYS A 223 3.23 -0.14 25.10
N VAL A 224 3.15 1.18 24.87
CA VAL A 224 3.26 1.77 23.53
C VAL A 224 4.61 1.45 22.90
N ILE A 225 5.72 1.58 23.66
CA ILE A 225 7.05 1.27 23.17
C ILE A 225 7.22 -0.24 22.92
N GLY A 226 6.80 -1.09 23.86
CA GLY A 226 6.97 -2.54 23.75
C GLY A 226 6.22 -3.13 22.55
N LEU A 227 4.94 -2.79 22.40
CA LEU A 227 4.13 -3.19 21.26
C LEU A 227 4.57 -2.50 19.97
N GLY A 228 5.06 -1.24 20.08
CA GLY A 228 5.64 -0.52 18.98
C GLY A 228 6.88 -1.19 18.41
N VAL A 229 7.79 -1.66 19.25
CA VAL A 229 8.99 -2.40 18.80
C VAL A 229 8.61 -3.69 18.05
N ILE A 230 7.64 -4.45 18.55
CA ILE A 230 7.15 -5.66 17.87
C ILE A 230 6.60 -5.30 16.47
N SER A 231 5.73 -4.29 16.41
CA SER A 231 5.12 -3.88 15.15
C SER A 231 6.12 -3.21 14.20
N LEU A 232 7.15 -2.53 14.72
CA LEU A 232 8.24 -1.99 13.91
C LEU A 232 9.06 -3.11 13.25
N VAL A 233 9.37 -4.17 13.98
CA VAL A 233 10.06 -5.34 13.41
C VAL A 233 9.22 -5.97 12.31
N ASN A 234 7.91 -6.11 12.53
CA ASN A 234 6.99 -6.62 11.53
C ASN A 234 6.94 -5.69 10.28
N LEU A 235 6.85 -4.37 10.47
CA LEU A 235 6.85 -3.39 9.38
C LEU A 235 8.14 -3.44 8.56
N VAL A 236 9.30 -3.45 9.24
CA VAL A 236 10.61 -3.55 8.56
C VAL A 236 10.72 -4.86 7.78
N ALA A 237 10.23 -5.98 8.33
CA ALA A 237 10.21 -7.26 7.64
C ALA A 237 9.34 -7.19 6.37
N MET A 238 8.17 -6.56 6.44
CA MET A 238 7.27 -6.41 5.29
C MET A 238 7.86 -5.54 4.19
N VAL A 239 8.45 -4.40 4.56
CA VAL A 239 9.13 -3.51 3.59
C VAL A 239 10.31 -4.23 2.95
N ALA A 240 11.12 -4.94 3.74
CA ALA A 240 12.26 -5.70 3.23
C ALA A 240 11.84 -6.82 2.27
N VAL A 241 10.76 -7.54 2.58
CA VAL A 241 10.24 -8.61 1.71
C VAL A 241 9.63 -8.01 0.44
N GLY A 242 8.85 -6.94 0.54
CA GLY A 242 8.29 -6.26 -0.62
C GLY A 242 9.38 -5.81 -1.60
N LEU A 243 10.36 -5.05 -1.12
CA LEU A 243 11.49 -4.60 -1.95
C LEU A 243 12.37 -5.77 -2.42
N GLY A 244 12.55 -6.79 -1.59
CA GLY A 244 13.35 -7.98 -1.93
C GLY A 244 12.72 -8.81 -3.05
N VAL A 245 11.40 -9.00 -3.03
CA VAL A 245 10.67 -9.70 -4.10
C VAL A 245 10.71 -8.89 -5.38
N THR A 246 10.45 -7.58 -5.33
CA THR A 246 10.54 -6.70 -6.50
C THR A 246 11.93 -6.71 -7.13
N ALA A 247 12.99 -6.75 -6.30
CA ALA A 247 14.36 -6.88 -6.80
C ALA A 247 14.63 -8.26 -7.43
N ALA A 248 14.12 -9.33 -6.83
CA ALA A 248 14.30 -10.71 -7.31
C ALA A 248 13.55 -10.99 -8.61
N THR A 249 12.43 -10.31 -8.83
CA THR A 249 11.62 -10.41 -10.07
C THR A 249 12.12 -9.49 -11.20
N GLY A 250 13.20 -8.71 -10.98
CA GLY A 250 13.72 -7.77 -11.98
C GLY A 250 12.93 -6.46 -12.09
N MET A 251 11.78 -6.34 -11.45
CA MET A 251 10.88 -5.18 -11.54
C MET A 251 11.37 -3.93 -10.81
N LEU A 252 12.54 -3.97 -10.17
CA LEU A 252 13.04 -2.82 -9.40
C LEU A 252 13.28 -1.58 -10.30
N GLY A 253 13.64 -1.82 -11.58
CA GLY A 253 13.82 -0.77 -12.59
C GLY A 253 12.53 -0.18 -13.12
N ASP A 254 11.43 -0.94 -13.05
CA ASP A 254 10.11 -0.55 -13.55
C ASP A 254 9.29 0.21 -12.49
N LEU A 255 9.76 0.19 -11.23
CA LEU A 255 9.10 0.96 -10.17
C LEU A 255 9.22 2.48 -10.44
N PRO A 256 8.16 3.24 -10.12
CA PRO A 256 8.22 4.69 -10.19
C PRO A 256 9.43 5.25 -9.45
N PRO A 257 10.09 6.31 -9.99
CA PRO A 257 11.18 6.97 -9.30
C PRO A 257 10.76 7.39 -7.89
N GLY A 258 11.57 7.04 -6.89
CA GLY A 258 11.27 7.39 -5.50
C GLY A 258 10.47 6.34 -4.70
N THR A 259 9.94 5.28 -5.32
CA THR A 259 9.17 4.23 -4.61
C THR A 259 9.94 3.60 -3.46
N ALA A 260 11.22 3.26 -3.66
CA ALA A 260 12.04 2.68 -2.59
C ALA A 260 12.21 3.66 -1.41
N SER A 261 12.42 4.96 -1.69
CA SER A 261 12.52 5.99 -0.65
C SER A 261 11.18 6.22 0.06
N ALA A 262 10.07 6.17 -0.67
CA ALA A 262 8.74 6.24 -0.10
C ALA A 262 8.46 5.04 0.83
N ALA A 263 8.78 3.82 0.41
CA ALA A 263 8.64 2.62 1.22
C ALA A 263 9.45 2.70 2.51
N VAL A 264 10.70 3.15 2.45
CA VAL A 264 11.54 3.36 3.65
C VAL A 264 10.99 4.49 4.53
N SER A 265 10.53 5.61 3.93
CA SER A 265 9.95 6.73 4.68
C SER A 265 8.68 6.34 5.44
N THR A 266 7.95 5.32 4.99
CA THR A 266 6.77 4.75 5.66
C THR A 266 7.06 4.38 7.12
N ILE A 267 8.28 3.94 7.43
CA ILE A 267 8.70 3.64 8.80
C ILE A 267 8.66 4.90 9.68
N GLY A 268 9.15 6.03 9.18
CA GLY A 268 9.11 7.31 9.90
C GLY A 268 7.67 7.80 10.14
N TRP A 269 6.82 7.75 9.14
CA TRP A 269 5.41 8.09 9.24
C TRP A 269 4.68 7.19 10.24
N TRP A 270 4.94 5.90 10.17
CA TRP A 270 4.37 4.92 11.08
C TRP A 270 4.76 5.18 12.55
N LEU A 271 6.02 5.52 12.83
CA LEU A 271 6.48 5.81 14.19
C LEU A 271 5.72 6.99 14.81
N ILE A 272 5.52 8.08 14.06
CA ILE A 272 4.78 9.25 14.55
C ILE A 272 3.29 8.89 14.74
N ALA A 273 2.72 8.16 13.77
CA ALA A 273 1.34 7.70 13.83
C ALA A 273 1.09 6.73 15.00
N LEU A 274 2.05 5.85 15.32
CA LEU A 274 1.96 4.97 16.48
C LEU A 274 1.88 5.75 17.79
N VAL A 275 2.65 6.81 17.94
CA VAL A 275 2.54 7.69 19.12
C VAL A 275 1.16 8.32 19.20
N LEU A 276 0.65 8.83 18.08
CA LEU A 276 -0.70 9.42 18.01
C LEU A 276 -1.78 8.41 18.42
N PHE A 277 -1.88 7.33 17.65
CA PHE A 277 -2.98 6.38 17.81
C PHE A 277 -2.79 5.45 19.01
N GLY A 278 -1.56 5.02 19.30
CA GLY A 278 -1.27 4.12 20.41
C GLY A 278 -1.52 4.74 21.77
N THR A 279 -1.16 6.02 21.96
CA THR A 279 -1.42 6.72 23.23
C THR A 279 -2.89 7.01 23.43
N LEU A 280 -3.62 7.39 22.37
CA LEU A 280 -5.08 7.52 22.41
C LEU A 280 -5.75 6.17 22.71
N ALA A 281 -5.30 5.09 22.08
CA ALA A 281 -5.85 3.75 22.31
C ALA A 281 -5.72 3.31 23.77
N GLY A 282 -4.54 3.51 24.37
CA GLY A 282 -4.34 3.23 25.79
C GLY A 282 -5.18 4.14 26.69
N GLY A 283 -5.29 5.42 26.35
CA GLY A 283 -6.14 6.38 27.07
C GLY A 283 -7.63 6.01 27.02
N VAL A 284 -8.18 5.72 25.84
CA VAL A 284 -9.61 5.33 25.72
C VAL A 284 -9.88 3.93 26.25
N GLY A 285 -8.93 2.99 26.12
CA GLY A 285 -9.00 1.67 26.73
C GLY A 285 -9.16 1.73 28.25
N SER A 286 -8.52 2.71 28.91
CA SER A 286 -8.65 2.89 30.38
C SER A 286 -10.04 3.33 30.85
N LEU A 287 -10.92 3.78 29.94
CA LEU A 287 -12.30 4.25 30.28
C LEU A 287 -13.25 3.07 30.59
N VAL A 288 -12.93 1.86 30.18
CA VAL A 288 -13.74 0.67 30.39
C VAL A 288 -13.04 -0.34 31.29
N SER A 289 -13.83 -1.18 31.99
CA SER A 289 -13.32 -2.19 32.90
C SER A 289 -13.63 -3.62 32.44
N ARG A 290 -14.41 -3.76 31.35
CA ARG A 290 -14.79 -5.05 30.76
C ARG A 290 -14.30 -5.14 29.33
N GLN A 291 -13.79 -6.31 28.93
CA GLN A 291 -13.30 -6.54 27.58
C GLN A 291 -14.40 -6.40 26.51
N GLU A 292 -15.63 -6.76 26.85
CA GLU A 292 -16.82 -6.65 25.99
C GLU A 292 -17.10 -5.20 25.58
N GLU A 293 -16.77 -4.23 26.43
CA GLU A 293 -16.99 -2.80 26.19
C GLU A 293 -15.85 -2.14 25.39
N ALA A 294 -14.69 -2.81 25.26
CA ALA A 294 -13.50 -2.24 24.62
C ALA A 294 -13.75 -1.83 23.16
N GLY A 295 -14.49 -2.65 22.40
CA GLY A 295 -14.84 -2.33 21.02
C GLY A 295 -15.57 -0.99 20.89
N SER A 296 -16.51 -0.71 21.79
CA SER A 296 -17.32 0.51 21.73
C SER A 296 -16.53 1.80 21.97
N VAL A 297 -15.47 1.76 22.77
CA VAL A 297 -14.61 2.94 23.03
C VAL A 297 -13.52 3.10 21.97
N LEU A 298 -13.14 2.00 21.31
CA LEU A 298 -12.18 2.01 20.22
C LEU A 298 -12.78 2.40 18.87
N THR A 299 -14.10 2.24 18.69
CA THR A 299 -14.78 2.51 17.41
C THR A 299 -14.41 3.86 16.80
N PRO A 300 -14.39 5.00 17.50
CA PRO A 300 -14.03 6.28 16.88
C PRO A 300 -12.58 6.30 16.36
N LEU A 301 -11.66 5.65 17.07
CA LEU A 301 -10.26 5.58 16.70
C LEU A 301 -10.05 4.65 15.50
N ILE A 302 -10.72 3.50 15.50
CA ILE A 302 -10.73 2.55 14.38
C ILE A 302 -11.34 3.21 13.14
N MET A 303 -12.48 3.90 13.28
CA MET A 303 -13.09 4.64 12.17
C MET A 303 -12.15 5.71 11.60
N SER A 304 -11.41 6.43 12.45
CA SER A 304 -10.44 7.41 11.99
C SER A 304 -9.33 6.77 11.16
N LEU A 305 -8.80 5.60 11.57
CA LEU A 305 -7.82 4.83 10.81
C LEU A 305 -8.42 4.31 9.49
N THR A 306 -9.65 3.77 9.55
CA THR A 306 -10.34 3.27 8.35
C THR A 306 -10.61 4.38 7.33
N LEU A 307 -11.05 5.55 7.78
CA LEU A 307 -11.25 6.71 6.91
C LEU A 307 -9.93 7.22 6.33
N SER A 308 -8.83 7.17 7.11
CA SER A 308 -7.49 7.50 6.62
C SER A 308 -7.06 6.54 5.50
N TYR A 309 -7.31 5.25 5.66
CA TYR A 309 -7.03 4.22 4.66
C TYR A 309 -7.90 4.36 3.41
N LEU A 310 -9.22 4.50 3.57
CA LEU A 310 -10.11 4.71 2.43
C LEU A 310 -9.79 5.99 1.66
N GLY A 311 -9.47 7.06 2.39
CA GLY A 311 -9.01 8.32 1.78
C GLY A 311 -7.69 8.15 1.02
N ALA A 312 -6.76 7.33 1.53
CA ALA A 312 -5.51 7.01 0.87
C ALA A 312 -5.74 6.22 -0.43
N ILE A 313 -6.69 5.26 -0.47
CA ILE A 313 -7.07 4.58 -1.71
C ILE A 313 -7.70 5.58 -2.70
N PHE A 314 -8.59 6.46 -2.21
CA PHE A 314 -9.28 7.40 -3.08
C PHE A 314 -8.32 8.38 -3.76
N LEU A 315 -7.27 8.81 -3.07
CA LEU A 315 -6.26 9.72 -3.63
C LEU A 315 -5.41 9.08 -4.75
N LEU A 316 -5.33 7.72 -4.83
CA LEU A 316 -4.57 7.06 -5.90
C LEU A 316 -5.12 7.38 -7.29
N ASN A 317 -6.43 7.64 -7.41
CA ASN A 317 -7.04 7.99 -8.70
C ASN A 317 -6.68 9.42 -9.17
N ALA A 318 -6.33 10.32 -8.24
CA ALA A 318 -5.98 11.71 -8.56
C ALA A 318 -5.05 12.30 -7.47
N PRO A 319 -3.79 11.83 -7.37
CA PRO A 319 -2.87 12.17 -6.26
C PRO A 319 -2.42 13.64 -6.24
N THR A 320 -2.60 14.38 -7.32
CA THR A 320 -2.33 15.82 -7.41
C THR A 320 -3.53 16.71 -7.13
N SER A 321 -4.71 16.14 -7.02
CA SER A 321 -5.94 16.88 -6.72
C SER A 321 -5.86 17.66 -5.40
N THR A 322 -6.66 18.72 -5.27
CA THR A 322 -6.77 19.49 -4.02
C THR A 322 -7.21 18.61 -2.85
N PHE A 323 -8.09 17.64 -3.10
CA PHE A 323 -8.52 16.67 -2.09
C PHE A 323 -7.32 15.85 -1.58
N ALA A 324 -6.51 15.28 -2.47
CA ALA A 324 -5.32 14.50 -2.12
C ALA A 324 -4.29 15.35 -1.35
N LYS A 325 -4.07 16.61 -1.78
CA LYS A 325 -3.18 17.56 -1.09
C LYS A 325 -3.64 17.81 0.35
N VAL A 326 -4.91 18.13 0.57
CA VAL A 326 -5.44 18.40 1.90
C VAL A 326 -5.41 17.14 2.78
N LEU A 327 -5.88 16.01 2.26
CA LEU A 327 -5.94 14.76 3.00
C LEU A 327 -4.56 14.27 3.46
N SER A 328 -3.54 14.41 2.60
CA SER A 328 -2.17 13.99 2.90
C SER A 328 -1.45 14.94 3.89
N ILE A 329 -1.98 16.13 4.16
CA ILE A 329 -1.39 17.09 5.11
C ILE A 329 -2.08 17.03 6.47
N VAL A 330 -3.39 16.82 6.51
CA VAL A 330 -4.20 16.95 7.72
C VAL A 330 -4.14 15.68 8.59
N PRO A 331 -3.69 15.75 9.87
CA PRO A 331 -3.83 14.66 10.82
C PRO A 331 -5.31 14.37 11.14
N PRO A 332 -5.69 13.13 11.37
CA PRO A 332 -4.86 11.91 11.40
C PRO A 332 -4.64 11.26 10.04
N PHE A 333 -5.26 11.75 8.98
CA PHE A 333 -5.27 11.17 7.64
C PHE A 333 -3.86 11.11 7.03
N SER A 334 -3.06 12.15 7.27
CA SER A 334 -1.68 12.25 6.76
C SER A 334 -0.80 11.06 7.12
N ALA A 335 -1.11 10.36 8.22
CA ALA A 335 -0.37 9.19 8.66
C ALA A 335 -0.29 8.07 7.61
N ILE A 336 -1.36 7.87 6.83
CA ILE A 336 -1.44 6.87 5.75
C ILE A 336 -1.38 7.56 4.38
N ALA A 337 -2.11 8.66 4.23
CA ALA A 337 -2.28 9.30 2.93
C ALA A 337 -0.98 9.92 2.38
N MET A 338 -0.10 10.47 3.23
CA MET A 338 1.13 11.10 2.74
C MET A 338 2.14 10.07 2.20
N PRO A 339 2.53 9.00 2.93
CA PRO A 339 3.42 7.98 2.37
C PRO A 339 2.84 7.30 1.12
N THR A 340 1.53 7.07 1.06
CA THR A 340 0.85 6.56 -0.13
C THR A 340 1.02 7.52 -1.31
N ARG A 341 0.79 8.83 -1.08
CA ARG A 341 0.92 9.84 -2.13
C ARG A 341 2.37 10.01 -2.61
N MET A 342 3.34 9.94 -1.69
CA MET A 342 4.77 10.01 -2.03
C MET A 342 5.24 8.84 -2.89
N ALA A 343 4.54 7.71 -2.87
CA ALA A 343 4.87 6.53 -3.66
C ALA A 343 4.38 6.63 -5.12
N VAL A 344 3.40 7.49 -5.39
CA VAL A 344 2.70 7.54 -6.70
C VAL A 344 2.73 8.92 -7.35
N ALA A 345 3.29 9.93 -6.69
CA ALA A 345 3.38 11.29 -7.21
C ALA A 345 4.55 12.06 -6.60
N ASP A 346 5.07 13.00 -7.36
CA ASP A 346 6.05 13.96 -6.84
C ASP A 346 5.40 14.93 -5.86
N VAL A 347 5.80 14.82 -4.59
CA VAL A 347 5.27 15.67 -3.52
C VAL A 347 6.29 16.73 -3.15
N PRO A 348 5.96 18.03 -3.25
CA PRO A 348 6.86 19.11 -2.86
C PRO A 348 7.31 18.96 -1.39
N ALA A 349 8.60 19.12 -1.12
CA ALA A 349 9.20 18.95 0.21
C ALA A 349 8.52 19.76 1.32
N TRP A 350 7.99 20.95 0.99
CA TRP A 350 7.27 21.78 1.96
C TRP A 350 5.95 21.13 2.43
N GLN A 351 5.26 20.37 1.57
CA GLN A 351 4.03 19.66 1.96
C GLN A 351 4.37 18.50 2.89
N ILE A 352 5.45 17.77 2.62
CA ILE A 352 5.96 16.69 3.47
C ILE A 352 6.35 17.26 4.84
N ALA A 353 7.12 18.34 4.87
CA ALA A 353 7.55 18.98 6.11
C ALA A 353 6.35 19.50 6.94
N LEU A 354 5.36 20.11 6.27
CA LEU A 354 4.14 20.59 6.92
C LEU A 354 3.33 19.43 7.52
N ALA A 355 3.15 18.34 6.75
CA ALA A 355 2.40 17.18 7.21
C ALA A 355 3.09 16.49 8.41
N ILE A 356 4.43 16.32 8.37
CA ILE A 356 5.21 15.83 9.52
C ILE A 356 5.01 16.75 10.73
N GLY A 357 5.17 18.05 10.54
CA GLY A 357 5.01 19.04 11.63
C GLY A 357 3.64 18.94 12.28
N LEU A 358 2.57 18.94 11.48
CA LEU A 358 1.20 18.83 11.99
C LEU A 358 0.95 17.47 12.66
N LEU A 359 1.47 16.36 12.08
CA LEU A 359 1.31 15.04 12.67
C LEU A 359 2.06 14.91 14.00
N VAL A 360 3.25 15.49 14.13
CA VAL A 360 4.02 15.55 15.39
C VAL A 360 3.27 16.36 16.45
N VAL A 361 2.71 17.52 16.09
CA VAL A 361 1.88 18.32 17.00
C VAL A 361 0.64 17.54 17.46
N ALA A 362 -0.03 16.86 16.53
CA ALA A 362 -1.17 16.00 16.85
C ALA A 362 -0.77 14.83 17.76
N ALA A 363 0.38 14.19 17.51
CA ALA A 363 0.92 13.11 18.34
C ALA A 363 1.28 13.59 19.74
N ALA A 364 1.87 14.78 19.88
CA ALA A 364 2.15 15.40 21.19
C ALA A 364 0.85 15.70 21.96
N GLY A 365 -0.17 16.24 21.28
CA GLY A 365 -1.50 16.45 21.86
C GLY A 365 -2.16 15.14 22.29
N ALA A 366 -2.08 14.10 21.46
CA ALA A 366 -2.58 12.76 21.75
C ALA A 366 -1.87 12.12 22.95
N LEU A 367 -0.55 12.29 23.05
CA LEU A 367 0.25 11.83 24.19
C LEU A 367 -0.22 12.49 25.49
N ALA A 368 -0.42 13.81 25.47
CA ALA A 368 -0.91 14.55 26.63
C ALA A 368 -2.32 14.11 27.05
N LEU A 369 -3.24 13.99 26.08
CA LEU A 369 -4.62 13.57 26.31
C LEU A 369 -4.70 12.10 26.76
N GLY A 370 -3.99 11.20 26.08
CA GLY A 370 -3.97 9.77 26.40
C GLY A 370 -3.40 9.51 27.79
N ALA A 371 -2.27 10.15 28.12
CA ALA A 371 -1.68 10.05 29.46
C ALA A 371 -2.60 10.60 30.55
N GLN A 372 -3.30 11.72 30.30
CA GLN A 372 -4.24 12.29 31.24
C GLN A 372 -5.48 11.39 31.45
N LEU A 373 -6.05 10.85 30.37
CA LEU A 373 -7.15 9.90 30.43
C LEU A 373 -6.74 8.65 31.21
N TYR A 374 -5.59 8.09 30.88
CA TYR A 374 -5.05 6.92 31.55
C TYR A 374 -4.86 7.17 33.04
N LYS A 375 -4.18 8.25 33.42
CA LYS A 375 -3.95 8.62 34.83
C LYS A 375 -5.26 8.72 35.63
N ARG A 376 -6.32 9.27 35.04
CA ARG A 376 -7.57 9.58 35.73
C ARG A 376 -8.58 8.43 35.77
N SER A 377 -8.45 7.46 34.87
CA SER A 377 -9.46 6.38 34.72
C SER A 377 -8.92 4.99 34.96
N VAL A 378 -7.61 4.77 35.01
CA VAL A 378 -7.02 3.43 35.14
C VAL A 378 -7.40 2.72 36.45
N LEU A 379 -7.52 3.46 37.55
CA LEU A 379 -7.93 2.93 38.87
C LEU A 379 -9.46 2.87 39.06
N TYR A 380 -10.22 3.38 38.12
CA TYR A 380 -11.69 3.39 38.25
C TYR A 380 -12.27 2.05 37.79
N THR A 381 -12.83 1.29 38.73
CA THR A 381 -13.40 -0.06 38.49
C THR A 381 -14.92 -0.10 38.33
N GLY A 382 -15.58 1.05 38.25
CA GLY A 382 -17.03 1.17 38.05
C GLY A 382 -17.48 0.96 36.60
N SER A 383 -18.71 1.39 36.32
CA SER A 383 -19.28 1.39 34.95
C SER A 383 -18.46 2.26 34.00
N ARG A 384 -18.66 2.08 32.69
CA ARG A 384 -17.98 2.84 31.63
C ARG A 384 -17.99 4.35 31.92
N LEU A 385 -16.79 4.95 31.97
CA LEU A 385 -16.63 6.41 32.09
C LEU A 385 -16.87 7.09 30.74
N LYS A 386 -17.67 8.16 30.75
CA LYS A 386 -17.76 9.04 29.58
C LYS A 386 -16.49 9.89 29.48
N LEU A 387 -16.01 10.13 28.27
CA LEU A 387 -14.79 10.92 28.01
C LEU A 387 -14.80 12.27 28.73
N LYS A 388 -15.95 12.98 28.71
CA LYS A 388 -16.12 14.29 29.39
C LYS A 388 -15.99 14.17 30.91
N GLU A 389 -16.47 13.09 31.50
CA GLU A 389 -16.37 12.83 32.95
C GLU A 389 -14.93 12.50 33.35
N ALA A 390 -14.25 11.68 32.54
CA ALA A 390 -12.83 11.35 32.77
C ALA A 390 -11.93 12.60 32.71
N LEU A 391 -12.20 13.52 31.78
CA LEU A 391 -11.44 14.78 31.69
C LEU A 391 -11.73 15.79 32.81
N ARG A 392 -12.90 15.72 33.45
CA ARG A 392 -13.29 16.59 34.55
C ARG A 392 -12.83 16.11 35.94
N ARG A 393 -12.51 14.82 36.10
CA ARG A 393 -12.04 14.29 37.39
C ARG A 393 -10.72 14.94 37.78
N ALA A 394 -10.62 15.40 39.04
CA ALA A 394 -9.36 15.79 39.62
C ALA A 394 -8.41 14.60 39.68
N ALA A 395 -7.13 14.83 39.47
CA ALA A 395 -6.10 13.81 39.49
C ALA A 395 -5.82 13.31 40.90
#